data_26393470ded8302d6d5b79b80bad1c41
#
_entry.id   26393470ded8302d6d5b79b80bad1c41
#
_cell.length_a   1.000
_cell.length_b   1.000
_cell.length_c   1.000
_cell.angle_alpha   90.00
_cell.angle_beta   90.00
_cell.angle_gamma   90.00
#
_symmetry.space_group_name_H-M   'P 1'
#
loop_
_entity.id
_entity.type
_entity.pdbx_description
1 polymer ?
#
loop_
_entity_poly.entity_id
_entity_poly.type
_entity_poly.pdbx_seq_one_letter_code
_entity_poly.pdbx_strand_id
1 'polypeptide(L)'
;EREKLKEEYATLMKEIERLKALLADKELRAQLIREELLEVKEKYGDERRSEIIYTAEEFNPEDFYADDDMVITISHHGYIKRTPLSDFRSQARGGVGAKGSDTRDEDFIEYIYSASMHETMLLFTQMGRCYWLKVYEIPEGAKNAKGRALQNLLNIEPGDRVNAFIRVKNLTRDTEFVNSHYLIFCTKRGTIKKTLLEAYSRPRANGVIAINLVEGDQLVGVGLTNGDSEILIANRNGRAVRFHESAVRAMGRNATGVRGMTLDDDGRDEVIGMLTVAQGTEETILVISEQGYGKRSVVEDYRKTNRGTKGVKTLNITDKTGELVAIRPVTDEHDLMIINKSGITIRVHARDISVQGRATQGVRIIDLKKRGDEIASVCQVLSEEEEEVADEVTSEATSSTEATPIQGEALQDQLPQEFLDRALNEDNNN
;
A
#
# COMPACT_ATOMS: atom_id res chain seq x y z
N GLU A 1 8.96 72.14 -46.36
CA GLU A 1 9.94 71.25 -45.65
C GLU A 1 10.38 71.87 -44.31
N ARG A 2 10.75 73.14 -44.24
CA ARG A 2 11.25 73.77 -43.01
C ARG A 2 10.16 73.90 -41.95
N GLU A 3 8.90 74.07 -42.26
CA GLU A 3 7.79 74.08 -41.34
C GLU A 3 7.45 72.70 -40.81
N LYS A 4 7.44 71.66 -41.66
CA LYS A 4 7.26 70.26 -41.21
C LYS A 4 8.32 69.85 -40.21
N LEU A 5 9.60 70.18 -40.45
CA LEU A 5 10.69 69.92 -39.53
C LEU A 5 10.51 70.63 -38.18
N LYS A 6 9.98 71.86 -38.15
CA LYS A 6 9.69 72.58 -36.91
C LYS A 6 8.52 71.98 -36.15
N GLU A 7 7.49 71.51 -36.84
CA GLU A 7 6.34 70.83 -36.20
C GLU A 7 6.78 69.46 -35.62
N GLU A 8 7.58 68.73 -36.37
CA GLU A 8 8.13 67.45 -35.93
C GLU A 8 9.02 67.61 -34.71
N TYR A 9 9.89 68.64 -34.70
CA TYR A 9 10.73 68.95 -33.55
C TYR A 9 9.89 69.37 -32.33
N ALA A 10 8.86 70.18 -32.49
CA ALA A 10 7.98 70.58 -31.40
C ALA A 10 7.18 69.42 -30.81
N THR A 11 6.78 68.47 -31.67
CA THR A 11 6.09 67.26 -31.25
C THR A 11 7.00 66.31 -30.45
N LEU A 12 8.23 66.09 -30.92
CA LEU A 12 9.24 65.31 -30.22
C LEU A 12 9.64 65.92 -28.88
N MET A 13 9.78 67.24 -28.82
CA MET A 13 10.08 67.92 -27.53
C MET A 13 8.97 67.75 -26.49
N LYS A 14 7.72 67.83 -26.91
CA LYS A 14 6.57 67.57 -26.01
C LYS A 14 6.57 66.09 -25.50
N GLU A 15 6.87 65.16 -26.38
CA GLU A 15 6.94 63.73 -25.98
C GLU A 15 8.11 63.45 -25.04
N ILE A 16 9.28 64.07 -25.25
CA ILE A 16 10.42 63.98 -24.34
C ILE A 16 10.06 64.56 -22.95
N GLU A 17 9.37 65.68 -22.90
CA GLU A 17 8.93 66.26 -21.59
C GLU A 17 7.91 65.35 -20.90
N ARG A 18 6.96 64.77 -21.62
CA ARG A 18 6.01 63.79 -21.10
C ARG A 18 6.72 62.55 -20.53
N LEU A 19 7.65 61.98 -21.29
CA LEU A 19 8.41 60.81 -20.84
C LEU A 19 9.29 61.10 -19.62
N LYS A 20 9.90 62.29 -19.57
CA LYS A 20 10.67 62.72 -18.38
C LYS A 20 9.77 62.89 -17.16
N ALA A 21 8.56 63.46 -17.32
CA ALA A 21 7.59 63.54 -16.20
C ALA A 21 7.15 62.15 -15.69
N LEU A 22 6.89 61.21 -16.61
CA LEU A 22 6.57 59.84 -16.27
C LEU A 22 7.71 59.11 -15.52
N LEU A 23 8.96 59.40 -15.90
CA LEU A 23 10.12 58.81 -15.21
C LEU A 23 10.32 59.43 -13.81
N ALA A 24 10.02 60.70 -13.65
CA ALA A 24 10.18 61.42 -12.38
C ALA A 24 9.08 61.10 -11.36
N ASP A 25 7.84 60.89 -11.81
CA ASP A 25 6.68 60.70 -10.95
C ASP A 25 6.16 59.25 -10.96
N LYS A 26 6.09 58.68 -9.76
CA LYS A 26 5.60 57.30 -9.54
C LYS A 26 4.08 57.17 -9.74
N GLU A 27 3.33 58.24 -9.40
CA GLU A 27 1.87 58.23 -9.50
C GLU A 27 1.43 58.30 -10.98
N LEU A 28 2.09 59.15 -11.77
CA LEU A 28 1.85 59.23 -13.24
C LEU A 28 2.14 57.93 -13.94
N ARG A 29 3.21 57.22 -13.52
CA ARG A 29 3.50 55.86 -14.05
C ARG A 29 2.40 54.86 -13.69
N ALA A 30 1.94 54.85 -12.44
CA ALA A 30 0.88 53.97 -11.99
C ALA A 30 -0.46 54.26 -12.71
N GLN A 31 -0.72 55.53 -13.03
CA GLN A 31 -1.90 55.93 -13.79
C GLN A 31 -1.79 55.42 -15.24
N LEU A 32 -0.66 55.62 -15.91
CA LEU A 32 -0.43 55.12 -17.26
C LEU A 32 -0.59 53.59 -17.34
N ILE A 33 0.00 52.87 -16.41
CA ILE A 33 -0.15 51.40 -16.33
C ILE A 33 -1.63 51.02 -16.16
N ARG A 34 -2.37 51.75 -15.35
CA ARG A 34 -3.81 51.51 -15.17
C ARG A 34 -4.59 51.72 -16.46
N GLU A 35 -4.30 52.81 -17.19
CA GLU A 35 -4.96 53.15 -18.44
C GLU A 35 -4.67 52.09 -19.51
N GLU A 36 -3.40 51.67 -19.67
CA GLU A 36 -3.01 50.64 -20.61
C GLU A 36 -3.64 49.26 -20.26
N LEU A 37 -3.71 48.90 -18.96
CA LEU A 37 -4.37 47.67 -18.52
C LEU A 37 -5.88 47.68 -18.76
N LEU A 38 -6.53 48.86 -18.62
CA LEU A 38 -7.96 48.99 -18.92
C LEU A 38 -8.22 48.84 -20.42
N GLU A 39 -7.37 49.43 -21.27
CA GLU A 39 -7.43 49.25 -22.74
C GLU A 39 -7.27 47.77 -23.15
N VAL A 40 -6.29 47.08 -22.56
CA VAL A 40 -6.08 45.64 -22.80
C VAL A 40 -7.29 44.84 -22.33
N LYS A 41 -7.86 45.19 -21.17
CA LYS A 41 -9.07 44.53 -20.67
C LYS A 41 -10.26 44.73 -21.58
N GLU A 42 -10.45 45.93 -22.09
CA GLU A 42 -11.58 46.25 -23.01
C GLU A 42 -11.43 45.52 -24.35
N LYS A 43 -10.19 45.42 -24.85
CA LYS A 43 -9.89 44.81 -26.16
C LYS A 43 -9.81 43.29 -26.20
N TYR A 44 -9.37 42.68 -25.07
CA TYR A 44 -9.08 41.25 -24.98
C TYR A 44 -9.78 40.58 -23.78
N GLY A 45 -10.54 41.31 -22.99
CA GLY A 45 -11.28 40.74 -21.86
C GLY A 45 -12.46 39.94 -22.38
N ASP A 46 -12.51 38.68 -21.99
CA ASP A 46 -13.67 37.80 -22.18
C ASP A 46 -14.35 37.52 -20.83
N GLU A 47 -15.57 37.03 -20.88
CA GLU A 47 -16.29 36.59 -19.71
C GLU A 47 -15.62 35.36 -19.07
N ARG A 48 -15.76 35.25 -17.76
CA ARG A 48 -15.24 34.10 -17.04
C ARG A 48 -15.95 32.84 -17.51
N ARG A 49 -15.18 31.86 -18.01
CA ARG A 49 -15.70 30.56 -18.51
C ARG A 49 -16.06 29.59 -17.40
N SER A 50 -15.48 29.75 -16.19
CA SER A 50 -15.75 28.90 -15.04
C SER A 50 -16.65 29.61 -14.05
N GLU A 51 -17.66 28.95 -13.54
CA GLU A 51 -18.57 29.45 -12.51
C GLU A 51 -17.87 29.49 -11.15
N ILE A 52 -18.11 30.55 -10.37
CA ILE A 52 -17.66 30.60 -8.97
C ILE A 52 -18.79 30.05 -8.12
N ILE A 53 -18.64 28.84 -7.63
CA ILE A 53 -19.56 28.21 -6.72
C ILE A 53 -19.10 28.53 -5.30
N TYR A 54 -19.95 29.20 -4.52
CA TYR A 54 -19.70 29.51 -3.11
C TYR A 54 -20.18 28.40 -2.17
N THR A 55 -20.24 27.16 -2.64
CA THR A 55 -20.51 26.02 -1.79
C THR A 55 -19.25 25.66 -1.03
N ALA A 56 -19.37 25.57 0.29
CA ALA A 56 -18.31 25.08 1.18
C ALA A 56 -18.21 23.53 1.16
N GLU A 57 -18.44 22.89 0.01
CA GLU A 57 -18.10 21.50 -0.15
C GLU A 57 -16.59 21.40 -0.12
N GLU A 58 -16.07 20.77 0.92
CA GLU A 58 -14.65 20.51 1.05
C GLU A 58 -14.19 19.73 -0.19
N PHE A 59 -13.32 20.36 -0.97
CA PHE A 59 -12.70 19.76 -2.13
C PHE A 59 -11.92 18.51 -1.67
N ASN A 60 -12.44 17.36 -2.02
CA ASN A 60 -11.80 16.10 -1.67
C ASN A 60 -10.96 15.61 -2.86
N PRO A 61 -9.63 15.53 -2.73
CA PRO A 61 -8.77 15.01 -3.79
C PRO A 61 -9.16 13.61 -4.28
N GLU A 62 -9.79 12.79 -3.44
CA GLU A 62 -10.27 11.45 -3.79
C GLU A 62 -11.29 11.46 -4.94
N ASP A 63 -12.09 12.52 -5.09
CA ASP A 63 -13.14 12.61 -6.12
C ASP A 63 -12.57 12.69 -7.56
N PHE A 64 -11.25 12.93 -7.69
CA PHE A 64 -10.54 12.97 -8.99
C PHE A 64 -9.94 11.63 -9.41
N TYR A 65 -9.93 10.66 -8.53
CA TYR A 65 -9.40 9.33 -8.81
C TYR A 65 -10.54 8.32 -8.84
N ALA A 66 -10.61 7.51 -9.90
CA ALA A 66 -11.47 6.34 -9.90
C ALA A 66 -11.00 5.38 -8.79
N ASP A 67 -11.94 4.68 -8.14
CA ASP A 67 -11.63 3.74 -7.07
C ASP A 67 -11.23 2.38 -7.65
N ASP A 68 -10.15 2.39 -8.43
CA ASP A 68 -9.62 1.20 -9.09
C ASP A 68 -8.76 0.38 -8.13
N ASP A 69 -8.74 -0.93 -8.35
CA ASP A 69 -7.87 -1.84 -7.61
C ASP A 69 -6.43 -1.77 -8.11
N MET A 70 -5.52 -1.58 -7.18
CA MET A 70 -4.08 -1.42 -7.40
C MET A 70 -3.27 -2.48 -6.68
N VAL A 71 -2.18 -2.89 -7.29
CA VAL A 71 -1.14 -3.68 -6.62
C VAL A 71 -0.04 -2.74 -6.14
N ILE A 72 0.18 -2.71 -4.84
CA ILE A 72 1.25 -1.96 -4.20
C ILE A 72 2.42 -2.90 -3.94
N THR A 73 3.58 -2.57 -4.47
CA THR A 73 4.82 -3.32 -4.22
C THR A 73 5.80 -2.48 -3.43
N ILE A 74 6.41 -3.08 -2.41
CA ILE A 74 7.40 -2.43 -1.56
C ILE A 74 8.64 -3.30 -1.50
N SER A 75 9.79 -2.73 -1.82
CA SER A 75 11.07 -3.44 -1.77
C SER A 75 11.71 -3.39 -0.38
N HIS A 76 12.68 -4.27 -0.14
CA HIS A 76 13.45 -4.32 1.10
C HIS A 76 14.18 -3.00 1.42
N HIS A 77 14.65 -2.29 0.42
CA HIS A 77 15.25 -0.96 0.58
C HIS A 77 14.23 0.18 0.69
N GLY A 78 12.92 -0.14 0.74
CA GLY A 78 11.86 0.85 0.92
C GLY A 78 11.48 1.62 -0.34
N TYR A 79 11.65 1.04 -1.53
CA TYR A 79 11.05 1.57 -2.76
C TYR A 79 9.61 1.11 -2.88
N ILE A 80 8.70 2.02 -3.15
CA ILE A 80 7.27 1.78 -3.29
C ILE A 80 6.76 2.22 -4.64
N LYS A 81 5.83 1.46 -5.21
CA LYS A 81 5.03 1.84 -6.38
C LYS A 81 3.64 1.23 -6.29
N ARG A 82 2.71 1.80 -7.05
CA ARG A 82 1.42 1.17 -7.37
C ARG A 82 1.39 0.81 -8.86
N THR A 83 0.71 -0.27 -9.19
CA THR A 83 0.48 -0.72 -10.57
C THR A 83 -0.98 -1.14 -10.67
N PRO A 84 -1.73 -0.80 -11.73
CA PRO A 84 -3.09 -1.27 -11.91
C PRO A 84 -3.17 -2.79 -11.84
N LEU A 85 -4.18 -3.33 -11.15
CA LEU A 85 -4.36 -4.79 -11.05
C LEU A 85 -4.54 -5.42 -12.44
N SER A 86 -5.15 -4.70 -13.39
CA SER A 86 -5.31 -5.10 -14.79
C SER A 86 -4.00 -5.41 -15.53
N ASP A 87 -2.87 -4.84 -15.09
CA ASP A 87 -1.55 -5.10 -15.69
C ASP A 87 -0.99 -6.48 -15.28
N PHE A 88 -1.52 -7.06 -14.21
CA PHE A 88 -1.18 -8.39 -13.74
C PHE A 88 -2.12 -9.44 -14.35
N ARG A 89 -2.10 -9.58 -15.68
CA ARG A 89 -2.89 -10.61 -16.37
C ARG A 89 -2.45 -11.99 -15.91
N SER A 90 -3.43 -12.87 -15.67
CA SER A 90 -3.20 -14.30 -15.46
C SER A 90 -2.47 -14.88 -16.67
N GLN A 91 -1.49 -15.73 -16.43
CA GLN A 91 -0.79 -16.49 -17.46
C GLN A 91 -1.26 -17.95 -17.39
N ALA A 92 -1.56 -18.55 -18.53
CA ALA A 92 -1.93 -19.95 -18.63
C ALA A 92 -0.80 -20.88 -18.11
N ARG A 93 -1.15 -22.08 -17.66
CA ARG A 93 -0.22 -23.12 -17.19
C ARG A 93 0.98 -23.28 -18.13
N GLY A 94 2.20 -23.22 -17.59
CA GLY A 94 3.45 -23.30 -18.36
C GLY A 94 4.02 -21.94 -18.78
N GLY A 95 3.41 -20.84 -18.38
CA GLY A 95 3.95 -19.50 -18.57
C GLY A 95 5.25 -19.31 -17.76
N VAL A 96 6.21 -18.58 -18.34
CA VAL A 96 7.52 -18.27 -17.73
C VAL A 96 7.39 -17.16 -16.70
N GLY A 97 6.37 -17.05 -15.90
CA GLY A 97 6.19 -16.01 -14.91
C GLY A 97 6.66 -14.60 -15.35
N ALA A 98 5.99 -13.55 -14.99
CA ALA A 98 6.46 -12.19 -15.29
C ALA A 98 7.26 -11.66 -14.11
N LYS A 99 8.40 -10.99 -14.38
CA LYS A 99 9.19 -10.32 -13.37
C LYS A 99 8.37 -9.13 -12.82
N GLY A 100 8.00 -9.20 -11.55
CA GLY A 100 7.10 -8.21 -10.92
C GLY A 100 7.73 -6.84 -10.66
N SER A 101 9.05 -6.72 -10.71
CA SER A 101 9.79 -5.45 -10.59
C SER A 101 11.24 -5.66 -10.98
N ASP A 102 11.86 -4.64 -11.61
CA ASP A 102 13.31 -4.54 -11.65
C ASP A 102 13.76 -3.87 -10.36
N THR A 103 14.48 -4.62 -9.55
CA THR A 103 15.13 -4.11 -8.34
C THR A 103 16.55 -3.67 -8.65
N ARG A 104 17.16 -2.87 -7.76
CA ARG A 104 18.60 -2.63 -7.80
C ARG A 104 19.32 -3.91 -7.40
N ASP A 105 20.60 -4.00 -7.71
CA ASP A 105 21.45 -5.07 -7.21
C ASP A 105 21.28 -5.15 -5.67
N GLU A 106 21.01 -6.35 -5.14
CA GLU A 106 20.76 -6.63 -3.71
C GLU A 106 19.40 -6.16 -3.14
N ASP A 107 18.47 -5.61 -3.92
CA ASP A 107 17.12 -5.28 -3.48
C ASP A 107 16.10 -6.30 -3.99
N PHE A 108 15.03 -6.55 -3.24
CA PHE A 108 13.95 -7.48 -3.59
C PHE A 108 12.60 -6.97 -3.09
N ILE A 109 11.51 -7.44 -3.67
CA ILE A 109 10.17 -7.09 -3.22
C ILE A 109 9.89 -7.85 -1.92
N GLU A 110 9.69 -7.09 -0.84
CA GLU A 110 9.41 -7.64 0.49
C GLU A 110 7.91 -7.71 0.78
N TYR A 111 7.13 -6.76 0.26
CA TYR A 111 5.68 -6.69 0.48
C TYR A 111 4.94 -6.45 -0.82
N ILE A 112 3.82 -7.17 -0.99
CA ILE A 112 2.85 -6.99 -2.06
C ILE A 112 1.47 -6.88 -1.42
N TYR A 113 0.73 -5.84 -1.76
CA TYR A 113 -0.62 -5.59 -1.28
C TYR A 113 -1.54 -5.26 -2.44
N SER A 114 -2.75 -5.82 -2.43
CA SER A 114 -3.85 -5.32 -3.23
C SER A 114 -4.61 -4.28 -2.42
N ALA A 115 -4.88 -3.11 -2.98
CA ALA A 115 -5.60 -2.03 -2.32
C ALA A 115 -6.33 -1.16 -3.34
N SER A 116 -7.51 -0.62 -2.96
CA SER A 116 -8.21 0.36 -3.78
C SER A 116 -7.53 1.74 -3.70
N MET A 117 -7.73 2.57 -4.73
CA MET A 117 -7.15 3.91 -4.82
C MET A 117 -7.50 4.82 -3.64
N HIS A 118 -8.70 4.66 -3.06
CA HIS A 118 -9.18 5.48 -1.95
C HIS A 118 -8.74 4.98 -0.57
N GLU A 119 -8.11 3.80 -0.47
CA GLU A 119 -7.63 3.29 0.80
C GLU A 119 -6.47 4.12 1.36
N THR A 120 -6.34 4.07 2.67
CA THR A 120 -5.22 4.68 3.39
C THR A 120 -4.28 3.60 3.90
N MET A 121 -3.01 3.74 3.59
CA MET A 121 -1.94 2.93 4.17
C MET A 121 -1.43 3.60 5.45
N LEU A 122 -1.49 2.90 6.58
CA LEU A 122 -0.78 3.26 7.79
C LEU A 122 0.59 2.59 7.75
N LEU A 123 1.64 3.37 7.84
CA LEU A 123 3.03 2.91 7.79
C LEU A 123 3.67 3.08 9.17
N PHE A 124 4.15 1.97 9.71
CA PHE A 124 4.77 1.96 11.04
C PHE A 124 6.26 1.71 10.93
N THR A 125 7.05 2.57 11.57
CA THR A 125 8.51 2.47 11.51
C THR A 125 9.08 1.65 12.66
N GLN A 126 10.34 1.20 12.51
CA GLN A 126 11.08 0.50 13.54
C GLN A 126 11.19 1.30 14.84
N MET A 127 11.28 2.62 14.73
CA MET A 127 11.36 3.54 15.87
C MET A 127 9.98 3.86 16.48
N GLY A 128 8.91 3.16 16.04
CA GLY A 128 7.58 3.26 16.65
C GLY A 128 6.78 4.50 16.24
N ARG A 129 7.02 5.06 15.06
CA ARG A 129 6.22 6.15 14.47
C ARG A 129 5.19 5.61 13.49
N CYS A 130 4.10 6.35 13.31
CA CYS A 130 3.06 6.08 12.31
C CYS A 130 2.99 7.23 11.33
N TYR A 131 2.96 6.89 10.05
CA TYR A 131 2.72 7.80 8.93
C TYR A 131 1.50 7.34 8.14
N TRP A 132 0.93 8.23 7.36
CA TRP A 132 -0.22 7.97 6.49
C TRP A 132 0.18 8.22 5.05
N LEU A 133 -0.29 7.36 4.17
CA LEU A 133 -0.11 7.50 2.73
C LEU A 133 -1.39 7.04 2.05
N LYS A 134 -2.00 7.90 1.27
CA LYS A 134 -3.13 7.52 0.43
C LYS A 134 -2.63 6.70 -0.75
N VAL A 135 -3.38 5.70 -1.18
CA VAL A 135 -2.98 4.85 -2.31
C VAL A 135 -2.78 5.68 -3.58
N TYR A 136 -3.64 6.68 -3.83
CA TYR A 136 -3.49 7.57 -4.98
C TYR A 136 -2.23 8.46 -4.94
N GLU A 137 -1.63 8.69 -3.76
CA GLU A 137 -0.38 9.44 -3.60
C GLU A 137 0.87 8.58 -3.91
N ILE A 138 0.72 7.25 -3.92
CA ILE A 138 1.81 6.33 -4.28
C ILE A 138 2.09 6.50 -5.77
N PRO A 139 3.36 6.69 -6.18
CA PRO A 139 3.70 6.83 -7.59
C PRO A 139 3.29 5.61 -8.40
N GLU A 140 2.59 5.86 -9.50
CA GLU A 140 2.28 4.83 -10.48
C GLU A 140 3.53 4.41 -11.24
N GLY A 141 3.67 3.14 -11.47
CA GLY A 141 4.82 2.59 -12.20
C GLY A 141 4.45 1.34 -12.96
N ALA A 142 5.02 1.21 -14.14
CA ALA A 142 4.89 -0.01 -14.93
C ALA A 142 5.39 -1.24 -14.10
N LYS A 143 4.95 -2.44 -14.46
CA LYS A 143 5.30 -3.70 -13.78
C LYS A 143 6.80 -3.83 -13.51
N ASN A 144 7.66 -3.42 -14.43
CA ASN A 144 9.12 -3.50 -14.33
C ASN A 144 9.79 -2.25 -13.72
N ALA A 145 9.04 -1.23 -13.32
CA ALA A 145 9.62 -0.03 -12.72
C ALA A 145 10.12 -0.29 -11.30
N LYS A 146 11.17 0.42 -10.89
CA LYS A 146 11.77 0.30 -9.54
C LYS A 146 10.96 0.99 -8.43
N GLY A 147 10.02 1.88 -8.78
CA GLY A 147 9.29 2.70 -7.82
C GLY A 147 10.10 3.89 -7.29
N ARG A 148 9.58 4.55 -6.24
CA ARG A 148 10.23 5.65 -5.53
C ARG A 148 10.49 5.30 -4.06
N ALA A 149 11.57 5.83 -3.51
CA ALA A 149 11.88 5.62 -2.10
C ALA A 149 10.80 6.25 -1.20
N LEU A 150 10.36 5.52 -0.19
CA LEU A 150 9.38 5.98 0.81
C LEU A 150 9.81 7.28 1.51
N GLN A 151 11.10 7.48 1.69
CA GLN A 151 11.68 8.70 2.27
C GLN A 151 11.42 9.96 1.43
N ASN A 152 11.15 9.81 0.12
CA ASN A 152 10.77 10.93 -0.75
C ASN A 152 9.26 11.26 -0.68
N LEU A 153 8.46 10.37 -0.14
CA LEU A 153 7.02 10.53 0.00
C LEU A 153 6.63 10.93 1.44
N LEU A 154 7.43 10.51 2.42
CA LEU A 154 7.16 10.68 3.83
C LEU A 154 8.38 11.28 4.54
N ASN A 155 8.15 12.15 5.52
CA ASN A 155 9.19 12.74 6.36
C ASN A 155 9.68 11.72 7.41
N ILE A 156 10.26 10.60 6.96
CA ILE A 156 10.83 9.57 7.84
C ILE A 156 12.19 10.06 8.34
N GLU A 157 12.45 9.92 9.63
CA GLU A 157 13.73 10.30 10.24
C GLU A 157 14.89 9.48 9.65
N PRO A 158 16.07 10.10 9.45
CA PRO A 158 17.25 9.37 8.96
C PRO A 158 17.58 8.16 9.84
N GLY A 159 17.78 7.01 9.23
CA GLY A 159 18.09 5.76 9.93
C GLY A 159 16.87 4.97 10.40
N ASP A 160 15.66 5.51 10.29
CA ASP A 160 14.42 4.78 10.56
C ASP A 160 13.92 4.03 9.30
N ARG A 161 13.24 2.92 9.50
CA ARG A 161 12.70 2.06 8.44
C ARG A 161 11.24 1.72 8.71
N VAL A 162 10.44 1.62 7.66
CA VAL A 162 9.08 1.11 7.77
C VAL A 162 9.11 -0.42 7.86
N ASN A 163 8.48 -0.95 8.90
CA ASN A 163 8.45 -2.39 9.21
C ASN A 163 7.07 -3.02 9.11
N ALA A 164 6.01 -2.21 9.15
CA ALA A 164 4.66 -2.74 9.08
C ALA A 164 3.76 -1.79 8.30
N PHE A 165 2.84 -2.39 7.57
CA PHE A 165 1.87 -1.71 6.72
C PHE A 165 0.48 -2.23 7.05
N ILE A 166 -0.46 -1.33 7.31
CA ILE A 166 -1.86 -1.67 7.57
C ILE A 166 -2.73 -0.90 6.60
N ARG A 167 -3.52 -1.60 5.81
CA ARG A 167 -4.54 -1.01 4.95
C ARG A 167 -5.78 -0.69 5.77
N VAL A 168 -6.34 0.48 5.57
CA VAL A 168 -7.59 0.89 6.18
C VAL A 168 -8.48 1.53 5.13
N LYS A 169 -9.61 0.90 4.87
CA LYS A 169 -10.68 1.45 4.05
C LYS A 169 -11.42 2.49 4.90
N ASN A 170 -11.60 3.69 4.41
CA ASN A 170 -12.40 4.74 5.08
C ASN A 170 -11.93 5.17 6.49
N LEU A 171 -10.62 5.34 6.71
CA LEU A 171 -10.05 5.76 8.00
C LEU A 171 -10.70 7.03 8.60
N THR A 172 -11.13 7.96 7.76
CA THR A 172 -11.68 9.25 8.20
C THR A 172 -13.21 9.33 8.11
N ARG A 173 -13.85 8.48 7.32
CA ARG A 173 -15.29 8.53 7.02
C ARG A 173 -16.11 7.52 7.84
N ASP A 174 -15.52 6.41 8.22
CA ASP A 174 -16.19 5.35 8.95
C ASP A 174 -15.87 5.41 10.45
N THR A 175 -16.66 6.20 11.16
CA THR A 175 -16.50 6.41 12.60
C THR A 175 -16.76 5.13 13.40
N GLU A 176 -17.67 4.26 12.95
CA GLU A 176 -17.98 3.01 13.63
C GLU A 176 -16.81 2.04 13.51
N PHE A 177 -16.25 1.89 12.32
CA PHE A 177 -15.08 1.03 12.08
C PHE A 177 -13.88 1.46 12.94
N VAL A 178 -13.51 2.74 12.95
CA VAL A 178 -12.32 3.20 13.69
C VAL A 178 -12.50 3.12 15.21
N ASN A 179 -13.75 3.16 15.73
CA ASN A 179 -14.07 3.02 17.14
C ASN A 179 -14.28 1.57 17.60
N SER A 180 -14.41 0.62 16.67
CA SER A 180 -14.55 -0.80 16.96
C SER A 180 -13.28 -1.61 16.73
N HIS A 181 -12.29 -1.05 16.03
CA HIS A 181 -11.05 -1.74 15.67
C HIS A 181 -9.84 -1.23 16.45
N TYR A 182 -8.86 -2.09 16.60
CA TYR A 182 -7.64 -1.83 17.36
C TYR A 182 -6.40 -2.16 16.54
N LEU A 183 -5.31 -1.46 16.84
CA LEU A 183 -3.98 -1.81 16.38
C LEU A 183 -3.22 -2.49 17.53
N ILE A 184 -2.67 -3.65 17.24
CA ILE A 184 -1.81 -4.41 18.15
C ILE A 184 -0.38 -4.25 17.67
N PHE A 185 0.51 -3.82 18.56
CA PHE A 185 1.92 -3.60 18.31
C PHE A 185 2.75 -4.64 19.05
N CYS A 186 3.79 -5.15 18.43
CA CYS A 186 4.74 -6.05 19.07
C CYS A 186 6.18 -5.59 18.82
N THR A 187 7.00 -5.57 19.87
CA THR A 187 8.40 -5.17 19.79
C THR A 187 9.35 -6.36 19.82
N LYS A 188 10.57 -6.14 19.40
CA LYS A 188 11.65 -7.12 19.34
C LYS A 188 11.95 -7.76 20.72
N ARG A 189 11.80 -6.97 21.81
CA ARG A 189 11.97 -7.44 23.19
C ARG A 189 10.71 -8.08 23.79
N GLY A 190 9.67 -8.33 22.99
CA GLY A 190 8.47 -9.03 23.43
C GLY A 190 7.47 -8.17 24.18
N THR A 191 7.53 -6.85 24.03
CA THR A 191 6.49 -5.94 24.53
C THR A 191 5.33 -5.91 23.55
N ILE A 192 4.09 -5.93 24.08
CA ILE A 192 2.85 -5.82 23.30
C ILE A 192 2.03 -4.62 23.76
N LYS A 193 1.36 -3.98 22.81
CA LYS A 193 0.48 -2.84 23.06
C LYS A 193 -0.76 -2.92 22.19
N LYS A 194 -1.91 -2.53 22.75
CA LYS A 194 -3.19 -2.40 22.03
C LYS A 194 -3.65 -0.95 22.07
N THR A 195 -4.00 -0.37 20.93
CA THR A 195 -4.47 1.02 20.80
C THR A 195 -5.68 1.07 19.89
N LEU A 196 -6.69 1.86 20.22
CA LEU A 196 -7.87 2.06 19.40
C LEU A 196 -7.46 2.70 18.05
N LEU A 197 -8.05 2.25 16.95
CA LEU A 197 -7.72 2.74 15.60
C LEU A 197 -8.06 4.23 15.45
N GLU A 198 -9.10 4.73 16.15
CA GLU A 198 -9.47 6.16 16.18
C GLU A 198 -8.29 7.07 16.53
N ALA A 199 -7.39 6.61 17.41
CA ALA A 199 -6.20 7.38 17.77
C ALA A 199 -5.30 7.73 16.57
N TYR A 200 -5.48 7.09 15.43
CA TYR A 200 -4.74 7.29 14.17
C TYR A 200 -5.62 7.87 13.05
N SER A 201 -6.85 8.27 13.32
CA SER A 201 -7.79 8.83 12.32
C SER A 201 -7.42 10.23 11.84
N ARG A 202 -6.47 10.90 12.51
CA ARG A 202 -6.05 12.27 12.20
C ARG A 202 -4.63 12.32 11.64
N PRO A 203 -4.44 12.29 10.32
CA PRO A 203 -3.14 12.32 9.66
C PRO A 203 -2.32 13.57 10.02
N ARG A 204 -0.99 13.39 10.12
CA ARG A 204 -0.01 14.48 10.29
C ARG A 204 1.20 14.23 9.40
N ALA A 205 1.65 15.25 8.68
CA ALA A 205 2.78 15.15 7.74
C ALA A 205 4.07 14.62 8.39
N ASN A 206 4.34 15.00 9.64
CA ASN A 206 5.53 14.55 10.37
C ASN A 206 5.32 13.22 11.11
N GLY A 207 4.22 12.51 10.84
CA GLY A 207 3.87 11.30 11.57
C GLY A 207 3.52 11.55 13.04
N VAL A 208 3.16 10.49 13.73
CA VAL A 208 2.89 10.51 15.18
C VAL A 208 3.60 9.36 15.88
N ILE A 209 3.85 9.51 17.17
CA ILE A 209 4.33 8.40 18.00
C ILE A 209 3.21 7.37 18.05
N ALA A 210 3.50 6.14 17.60
CA ALA A 210 2.57 5.02 17.67
C ALA A 210 2.79 4.17 18.92
N ILE A 211 4.02 4.06 19.38
CA ILE A 211 4.42 3.36 20.58
C ILE A 211 5.71 4.00 21.14
N ASN A 212 5.80 4.15 22.46
CA ASN A 212 7.06 4.49 23.09
C ASN A 212 7.91 3.23 23.26
N LEU A 213 9.04 3.20 22.60
CA LEU A 213 10.00 2.11 22.70
C LEU A 213 10.99 2.34 23.85
N VAL A 214 11.37 1.27 24.50
CA VAL A 214 12.50 1.27 25.45
C VAL A 214 13.79 1.36 24.63
N GLU A 215 14.82 1.98 25.17
CA GLU A 215 16.13 2.13 24.52
C GLU A 215 16.67 0.78 24.00
N GLY A 216 17.05 0.75 22.74
CA GLY A 216 17.54 -0.45 22.03
C GLY A 216 16.45 -1.47 21.67
N ASP A 217 15.13 -1.16 21.83
CA ASP A 217 14.04 -1.98 21.32
C ASP A 217 13.57 -1.46 19.95
N GLN A 218 12.89 -2.30 19.19
CA GLN A 218 12.38 -1.99 17.86
C GLN A 218 10.99 -2.58 17.67
N LEU A 219 10.16 -1.91 16.88
CA LEU A 219 8.87 -2.43 16.46
C LEU A 219 9.10 -3.55 15.42
N VAL A 220 8.50 -4.72 15.64
CA VAL A 220 8.59 -5.88 14.74
C VAL A 220 7.35 -6.01 13.88
N GLY A 221 6.17 -5.79 14.45
CA GLY A 221 4.94 -5.98 13.71
C GLY A 221 3.78 -5.20 14.30
N VAL A 222 2.81 -4.93 13.43
CA VAL A 222 1.52 -4.32 13.79
C VAL A 222 0.42 -5.14 13.13
N GLY A 223 -0.67 -5.38 13.84
CA GLY A 223 -1.85 -6.06 13.33
C GLY A 223 -3.11 -5.26 13.61
N LEU A 224 -4.07 -5.34 12.69
CA LEU A 224 -5.41 -4.78 12.87
C LEU A 224 -6.33 -5.85 13.43
N THR A 225 -7.12 -5.52 14.47
CA THR A 225 -8.06 -6.44 15.12
C THR A 225 -9.39 -5.77 15.41
N ASN A 226 -10.42 -6.57 15.56
CA ASN A 226 -11.78 -6.13 15.87
C ASN A 226 -12.16 -6.24 17.35
N GLY A 227 -11.21 -6.55 18.23
CA GLY A 227 -11.45 -6.73 19.67
C GLY A 227 -11.63 -8.18 20.11
N ASP A 228 -11.80 -9.12 19.18
CA ASP A 228 -12.06 -10.54 19.42
C ASP A 228 -11.10 -11.47 18.68
N SER A 229 -9.85 -11.08 18.58
CA SER A 229 -8.81 -11.84 17.88
C SER A 229 -7.86 -12.52 18.86
N GLU A 230 -7.21 -13.57 18.40
CA GLU A 230 -6.12 -14.19 19.09
C GLU A 230 -4.77 -13.66 18.60
N ILE A 231 -3.85 -13.48 19.52
CA ILE A 231 -2.51 -13.01 19.24
C ILE A 231 -1.54 -14.17 19.42
N LEU A 232 -0.69 -14.35 18.42
CA LEU A 232 0.40 -15.31 18.46
C LEU A 232 1.73 -14.56 18.23
N ILE A 233 2.66 -14.70 19.18
CA ILE A 233 3.99 -14.07 19.13
C ILE A 233 5.02 -15.18 19.10
N ALA A 234 5.96 -15.15 18.17
CA ALA A 234 7.02 -16.12 18.06
C ALA A 234 8.40 -15.49 18.24
N ASN A 235 9.31 -16.22 18.91
CA ASN A 235 10.69 -15.82 19.10
C ASN A 235 11.67 -16.62 18.23
N ARG A 236 12.88 -16.15 18.13
CA ARG A 236 13.99 -16.70 17.37
C ARG A 236 14.35 -18.12 17.81
N ASN A 237 14.24 -18.40 19.12
CA ASN A 237 14.50 -19.72 19.71
C ASN A 237 13.40 -20.76 19.46
N GLY A 238 12.47 -20.49 18.52
CA GLY A 238 11.45 -21.44 18.07
C GLY A 238 10.35 -21.71 19.09
N ARG A 239 9.99 -20.70 19.91
CA ARG A 239 8.84 -20.75 20.81
C ARG A 239 7.77 -19.76 20.35
N ALA A 240 6.51 -20.05 20.70
CA ALA A 240 5.39 -19.17 20.46
C ALA A 240 4.44 -19.12 21.64
N VAL A 241 3.89 -17.95 21.91
CA VAL A 241 2.84 -17.73 22.90
C VAL A 241 1.55 -17.36 22.16
N ARG A 242 0.41 -17.99 22.56
CA ARG A 242 -0.92 -17.68 22.04
C ARG A 242 -1.82 -17.23 23.19
N PHE A 243 -2.49 -16.11 23.02
CA PHE A 243 -3.45 -15.58 23.98
C PHE A 243 -4.49 -14.71 23.27
N HIS A 244 -5.65 -14.52 23.94
CA HIS A 244 -6.70 -13.66 23.42
C HIS A 244 -6.33 -12.18 23.62
N GLU A 245 -6.65 -11.31 22.66
CA GLU A 245 -6.29 -9.89 22.70
C GLU A 245 -6.88 -9.12 23.89
N SER A 246 -7.97 -9.62 24.52
CA SER A 246 -8.53 -9.06 25.76
C SER A 246 -7.55 -9.08 26.94
N ALA A 247 -6.52 -9.94 26.91
CA ALA A 247 -5.45 -9.94 27.90
C ALA A 247 -4.58 -8.67 27.82
N VAL A 248 -4.70 -7.88 26.75
CA VAL A 248 -4.02 -6.61 26.59
C VAL A 248 -5.06 -5.49 26.61
N ARG A 249 -5.06 -4.68 27.67
CA ARG A 249 -5.93 -3.51 27.76
C ARG A 249 -5.59 -2.50 26.67
N ALA A 250 -6.59 -1.80 26.16
CA ALA A 250 -6.38 -0.66 25.26
C ALA A 250 -5.62 0.47 25.98
N MET A 251 -4.64 1.06 25.30
CA MET A 251 -3.75 2.10 25.81
C MET A 251 -3.61 3.22 24.79
N GLY A 252 -3.26 4.42 25.25
CA GLY A 252 -2.98 5.55 24.40
C GLY A 252 -1.71 5.34 23.54
N ARG A 253 -1.54 6.16 22.48
CA ARG A 253 -0.40 6.08 21.54
C ARG A 253 0.96 6.14 22.23
N ASN A 254 1.12 7.01 23.23
CA ASN A 254 2.38 7.25 23.92
C ASN A 254 2.72 6.20 25.01
N ALA A 255 1.93 5.13 25.15
CA ALA A 255 2.25 4.06 26.08
C ALA A 255 3.35 3.14 25.52
N THR A 256 4.16 2.58 26.40
CA THR A 256 5.18 1.59 26.05
C THR A 256 4.55 0.21 25.80
N GLY A 257 3.50 -0.13 26.50
CA GLY A 257 2.86 -1.44 26.41
C GLY A 257 3.11 -2.29 27.66
N VAL A 258 2.89 -3.59 27.51
CA VAL A 258 3.04 -4.60 28.56
C VAL A 258 3.80 -5.81 28.02
N ARG A 259 4.33 -6.66 28.89
CA ARG A 259 5.01 -7.88 28.46
C ARG A 259 4.06 -8.82 27.73
N GLY A 260 4.34 -9.09 26.46
CA GLY A 260 3.60 -10.04 25.62
C GLY A 260 4.20 -11.45 25.69
N MET A 261 5.53 -11.55 25.60
CA MET A 261 6.28 -12.78 25.66
C MET A 261 7.52 -12.59 26.56
N THR A 262 7.93 -13.62 27.29
CA THR A 262 9.24 -13.66 27.98
C THR A 262 10.24 -14.37 27.08
N LEU A 263 11.32 -13.70 26.73
CA LEU A 263 12.43 -14.21 25.97
C LEU A 263 13.42 -14.99 26.85
N ASP A 264 14.27 -15.78 26.24
CA ASP A 264 15.36 -16.44 26.96
C ASP A 264 16.51 -15.44 27.24
N ASP A 265 17.23 -15.63 28.35
CA ASP A 265 18.24 -14.69 28.84
C ASP A 265 19.63 -14.89 28.15
N ASP A 266 19.66 -15.50 26.97
CA ASP A 266 20.90 -15.75 26.21
C ASP A 266 21.44 -14.51 25.47
N GLY A 267 20.72 -13.39 25.54
CA GLY A 267 21.06 -12.11 24.90
C GLY A 267 20.90 -12.10 23.39
N ARG A 268 20.52 -13.23 22.76
CA ARG A 268 20.28 -13.36 21.31
C ARG A 268 18.84 -13.59 20.96
N ASP A 269 18.02 -14.02 21.93
CA ASP A 269 16.60 -14.28 21.68
C ASP A 269 15.82 -12.98 21.47
N GLU A 270 15.01 -12.97 20.46
CA GLU A 270 14.19 -11.84 20.06
C GLU A 270 12.87 -12.31 19.45
N VAL A 271 11.84 -11.46 19.49
CA VAL A 271 10.61 -11.71 18.74
C VAL A 271 10.89 -11.52 17.25
N ILE A 272 10.50 -12.52 16.46
CA ILE A 272 10.66 -12.51 15.00
C ILE A 272 9.35 -12.14 14.27
N GLY A 273 8.21 -12.25 14.93
CA GLY A 273 6.93 -11.93 14.33
C GLY A 273 5.76 -12.06 15.29
N MET A 274 4.69 -11.39 14.92
CA MET A 274 3.39 -11.42 15.58
C MET A 274 2.30 -11.64 14.54
N LEU A 275 1.35 -12.50 14.86
CA LEU A 275 0.15 -12.74 14.05
C LEU A 275 -1.10 -12.37 14.85
N THR A 276 -2.08 -11.86 14.13
CA THR A 276 -3.46 -11.71 14.60
C THR A 276 -4.30 -12.76 13.88
N VAL A 277 -4.92 -13.63 14.63
CA VAL A 277 -5.67 -14.78 14.10
C VAL A 277 -7.13 -14.62 14.50
N ALA A 278 -8.03 -14.65 13.53
CA ALA A 278 -9.47 -14.65 13.79
C ALA A 278 -9.89 -15.98 14.44
N GLN A 279 -10.90 -15.91 15.30
CA GLN A 279 -11.44 -17.14 15.90
C GLN A 279 -12.15 -17.99 14.83
N GLY A 280 -11.88 -19.31 14.86
CA GLY A 280 -12.51 -20.26 13.93
C GLY A 280 -11.98 -20.19 12.50
N THR A 281 -10.81 -19.61 12.28
CA THR A 281 -10.16 -19.57 10.97
C THR A 281 -9.67 -20.95 10.55
N GLU A 282 -9.70 -21.21 9.24
CA GLU A 282 -9.07 -22.39 8.61
C GLU A 282 -7.56 -22.21 8.36
N GLU A 283 -7.03 -21.03 8.70
CA GLU A 283 -5.61 -20.74 8.53
C GLU A 283 -4.72 -21.66 9.36
N THR A 284 -3.60 -22.03 8.80
CA THR A 284 -2.52 -22.73 9.48
C THR A 284 -1.35 -21.78 9.74
N ILE A 285 -0.58 -22.08 10.79
CA ILE A 285 0.61 -21.30 11.11
C ILE A 285 1.82 -21.90 10.41
N LEU A 286 2.32 -21.18 9.41
CA LEU A 286 3.59 -21.48 8.76
C LEU A 286 4.74 -20.95 9.62
N VAL A 287 5.76 -21.77 9.80
CA VAL A 287 7.05 -21.39 10.40
C VAL A 287 8.19 -21.80 9.49
N ILE A 288 9.16 -20.91 9.31
CA ILE A 288 10.34 -21.15 8.47
C ILE A 288 11.59 -20.75 9.24
N SER A 289 12.61 -21.61 9.14
CA SER A 289 13.90 -21.40 9.81
C SER A 289 14.99 -20.96 8.82
N GLU A 290 16.05 -20.43 9.35
CA GLU A 290 17.21 -19.85 8.68
C GLU A 290 17.82 -20.77 7.61
N GLN A 291 17.88 -22.10 7.89
CA GLN A 291 18.44 -23.11 6.98
C GLN A 291 17.42 -23.72 6.00
N GLY A 292 16.26 -23.06 5.81
CA GLY A 292 15.25 -23.46 4.83
C GLY A 292 14.37 -24.63 5.25
N TYR A 293 14.25 -24.92 6.53
CA TYR A 293 13.29 -25.87 7.07
C TYR A 293 12.03 -25.13 7.49
N GLY A 294 10.88 -25.74 7.22
CA GLY A 294 9.61 -25.17 7.62
C GLY A 294 8.50 -26.19 7.64
N LYS A 295 7.37 -25.78 8.17
CA LYS A 295 6.15 -26.57 8.26
C LYS A 295 4.95 -25.66 8.52
N ARG A 296 3.78 -26.23 8.33
CA ARG A 296 2.51 -25.65 8.80
C ARG A 296 2.03 -26.40 10.04
N SER A 297 1.37 -25.72 10.94
CA SER A 297 0.72 -26.33 12.11
C SER A 297 -0.65 -25.71 12.31
N VAL A 298 -1.63 -26.48 12.73
CA VAL A 298 -2.96 -25.96 13.03
C VAL A 298 -2.91 -25.02 14.23
N VAL A 299 -3.75 -23.99 14.23
CA VAL A 299 -3.78 -22.97 15.29
C VAL A 299 -4.08 -23.60 16.65
N GLU A 300 -4.90 -24.65 16.69
CA GLU A 300 -5.32 -25.36 17.91
C GLU A 300 -4.16 -26.08 18.61
N ASP A 301 -3.11 -26.47 17.90
CA ASP A 301 -1.89 -27.03 18.51
C ASP A 301 -1.21 -26.06 19.49
N TYR A 302 -1.43 -24.75 19.31
CA TYR A 302 -0.92 -23.73 20.21
C TYR A 302 -1.94 -23.50 21.34
N ARG A 303 -1.69 -24.11 22.52
CA ARG A 303 -2.56 -23.90 23.66
C ARG A 303 -2.70 -22.42 24.01
N LYS A 304 -3.90 -21.97 24.31
CA LYS A 304 -4.15 -20.62 24.85
C LYS A 304 -3.51 -20.49 26.23
N THR A 305 -2.70 -19.46 26.42
CA THR A 305 -2.02 -19.17 27.68
C THR A 305 -2.23 -17.70 28.06
N ASN A 306 -1.73 -17.32 29.23
CA ASN A 306 -1.63 -15.89 29.54
C ASN A 306 -0.47 -15.26 28.76
N ARG A 307 -0.57 -13.95 28.45
CA ARG A 307 0.55 -13.17 27.94
C ARG A 307 1.74 -13.18 28.91
N GLY A 308 2.93 -12.88 28.43
CA GLY A 308 4.13 -12.76 29.25
C GLY A 308 4.75 -14.10 29.66
N THR A 309 4.31 -15.22 29.12
CA THR A 309 4.94 -16.54 29.30
C THR A 309 6.05 -16.75 28.27
N LYS A 310 6.92 -17.77 28.48
CA LYS A 310 7.92 -18.22 27.49
C LYS A 310 7.30 -18.93 26.28
N GLY A 311 6.00 -19.26 26.36
CA GLY A 311 5.28 -19.96 25.29
C GLY A 311 5.62 -21.43 25.15
N VAL A 312 5.14 -22.03 24.06
CA VAL A 312 5.34 -23.42 23.69
C VAL A 312 6.27 -23.54 22.49
N LYS A 313 6.90 -24.68 22.33
CA LYS A 313 7.77 -24.92 21.18
C LYS A 313 6.95 -24.90 19.89
N THR A 314 7.34 -24.07 18.91
CA THR A 314 6.72 -23.98 17.60
C THR A 314 7.57 -24.62 16.51
N LEU A 315 8.88 -24.65 16.68
CA LEU A 315 9.83 -25.36 15.81
C LEU A 315 10.90 -26.00 16.69
N ASN A 316 11.34 -27.20 16.35
CA ASN A 316 12.48 -27.80 17.03
C ASN A 316 13.77 -27.28 16.40
N ILE A 317 14.37 -26.28 17.08
CA ILE A 317 15.65 -25.67 16.66
C ILE A 317 16.81 -26.66 16.92
N THR A 318 17.60 -26.86 15.90
CA THR A 318 18.82 -27.71 15.90
C THR A 318 19.84 -27.05 14.98
N ASP A 319 21.11 -27.49 15.01
CA ASP A 319 22.14 -27.02 14.06
C ASP A 319 21.74 -27.24 12.59
N LYS A 320 20.85 -28.19 12.34
CA LYS A 320 20.37 -28.50 10.99
C LYS A 320 19.31 -27.50 10.51
N THR A 321 18.47 -27.03 11.38
CA THR A 321 17.38 -26.10 11.04
C THR A 321 17.81 -24.65 11.08
N GLY A 322 18.77 -24.31 11.94
CA GLY A 322 19.04 -22.91 12.31
C GLY A 322 17.88 -22.32 13.11
N GLU A 323 17.96 -21.04 13.40
CA GLU A 323 17.00 -20.27 14.19
C GLU A 323 15.71 -20.00 13.41
N LEU A 324 14.62 -19.64 14.10
CA LEU A 324 13.36 -19.28 13.46
C LEU A 324 13.46 -17.88 12.86
N VAL A 325 13.08 -17.73 11.58
CA VAL A 325 13.16 -16.46 10.84
C VAL A 325 11.79 -15.88 10.53
N ALA A 326 10.81 -16.73 10.20
CA ALA A 326 9.50 -16.26 9.80
C ALA A 326 8.36 -17.06 10.40
N ILE A 327 7.26 -16.35 10.68
CA ILE A 327 5.97 -16.91 11.04
C ILE A 327 4.89 -16.18 10.24
N ARG A 328 3.98 -16.94 9.59
CA ARG A 328 2.88 -16.40 8.76
C ARG A 328 1.60 -17.23 8.92
N PRO A 329 0.41 -16.61 8.88
CA PRO A 329 -0.83 -17.35 8.69
C PRO A 329 -0.94 -17.74 7.23
N VAL A 330 -1.31 -18.96 6.89
CA VAL A 330 -1.45 -19.42 5.51
C VAL A 330 -2.64 -20.35 5.36
N THR A 331 -3.29 -20.28 4.19
CA THR A 331 -4.25 -21.27 3.69
C THR A 331 -3.62 -22.08 2.56
N ASP A 332 -4.31 -23.08 2.03
CA ASP A 332 -3.85 -23.85 0.87
C ASP A 332 -3.83 -23.05 -0.44
N GLU A 333 -4.58 -21.92 -0.48
CA GLU A 333 -4.70 -21.00 -1.61
C GLU A 333 -3.55 -20.00 -1.71
N HIS A 334 -2.67 -19.99 -0.74
CA HIS A 334 -1.56 -19.05 -0.72
C HIS A 334 -0.30 -19.65 -1.35
N ASP A 335 0.46 -18.78 -2.00
CA ASP A 335 1.83 -19.03 -2.40
C ASP A 335 2.79 -18.27 -1.48
N LEU A 336 3.97 -18.79 -1.36
CA LEU A 336 5.04 -18.23 -0.56
C LEU A 336 6.19 -17.80 -1.46
N MET A 337 6.58 -16.54 -1.32
CA MET A 337 7.83 -16.05 -1.89
C MET A 337 8.89 -16.09 -0.80
N ILE A 338 9.83 -17.01 -0.90
CA ILE A 338 10.94 -17.20 0.04
C ILE A 338 12.18 -16.57 -0.56
N ILE A 339 12.78 -15.65 0.15
CA ILE A 339 13.91 -14.85 -0.30
C ILE A 339 15.09 -15.11 0.63
N ASN A 340 16.24 -15.44 0.06
CA ASN A 340 17.47 -15.63 0.81
C ASN A 340 18.30 -14.34 0.89
N LYS A 341 19.36 -14.34 1.72
CA LYS A 341 20.25 -13.17 1.91
C LYS A 341 21.00 -12.77 0.63
N SER A 342 21.22 -13.70 -0.29
CA SER A 342 21.81 -13.40 -1.60
C SER A 342 20.81 -12.89 -2.66
N GLY A 343 19.55 -12.66 -2.29
CA GLY A 343 18.53 -12.10 -3.17
C GLY A 343 17.85 -13.10 -4.09
N ILE A 344 18.10 -14.40 -3.94
CA ILE A 344 17.43 -15.44 -4.74
C ILE A 344 16.05 -15.67 -4.15
N THR A 345 15.04 -15.60 -5.01
CA THR A 345 13.65 -15.80 -4.66
C THR A 345 13.12 -17.10 -5.21
N ILE A 346 12.41 -17.86 -4.39
CA ILE A 346 11.72 -19.09 -4.76
C ILE A 346 10.24 -18.95 -4.42
N ARG A 347 9.37 -19.35 -5.33
CA ARG A 347 7.92 -19.46 -5.12
C ARG A 347 7.56 -20.90 -4.81
N VAL A 348 6.80 -21.12 -3.75
CA VAL A 348 6.36 -22.45 -3.29
C VAL A 348 4.89 -22.35 -2.90
N HIS A 349 4.06 -23.29 -3.34
CA HIS A 349 2.67 -23.36 -2.89
C HIS A 349 2.60 -23.73 -1.41
N ALA A 350 1.78 -23.04 -0.64
CA ALA A 350 1.61 -23.34 0.79
C ALA A 350 1.10 -24.78 1.00
N ARG A 351 0.22 -25.26 0.12
CA ARG A 351 -0.31 -26.64 0.15
C ARG A 351 0.76 -27.73 0.04
N ASP A 352 1.91 -27.44 -0.61
CA ASP A 352 3.02 -28.40 -0.75
C ASP A 352 3.81 -28.56 0.56
N ILE A 353 3.60 -27.65 1.52
CA ILE A 353 4.24 -27.71 2.82
C ILE A 353 3.35 -28.50 3.77
N SER A 354 3.87 -29.61 4.27
CA SER A 354 3.11 -30.52 5.14
C SER A 354 2.66 -29.86 6.44
N VAL A 355 1.41 -30.16 6.83
CA VAL A 355 0.89 -29.82 8.15
C VAL A 355 1.43 -30.81 9.16
N GLN A 356 2.10 -30.34 10.20
CA GLN A 356 2.77 -31.15 11.21
C GLN A 356 2.54 -30.57 12.61
N GLY A 357 2.67 -31.43 13.61
CA GLY A 357 2.61 -30.98 14.99
C GLY A 357 3.67 -29.92 15.31
N ARG A 358 3.31 -28.93 16.15
CA ARG A 358 4.11 -27.72 16.43
C ARG A 358 5.56 -27.98 16.89
N ALA A 359 5.86 -29.10 17.53
CA ALA A 359 7.18 -29.38 18.13
C ALA A 359 8.16 -30.13 17.17
N THR A 360 7.79 -30.37 15.90
CA THR A 360 8.62 -31.04 14.92
C THR A 360 9.67 -30.10 14.29
N GLN A 361 10.65 -30.66 13.58
CA GLN A 361 11.66 -29.89 12.84
C GLN A 361 11.14 -29.32 11.50
N GLY A 362 10.00 -29.83 11.03
CA GLY A 362 9.51 -29.53 9.68
C GLY A 362 10.23 -30.29 8.57
N VAL A 363 9.92 -29.91 7.34
CA VAL A 363 10.51 -30.41 6.10
C VAL A 363 11.44 -29.38 5.50
N ARG A 364 12.36 -29.82 4.63
CA ARG A 364 13.19 -28.90 3.87
C ARG A 364 12.34 -28.33 2.73
N ILE A 365 12.12 -26.99 2.76
CA ILE A 365 11.40 -26.25 1.73
C ILE A 365 12.36 -25.82 0.62
N ILE A 366 13.57 -25.38 0.99
CA ILE A 366 14.61 -24.91 0.09
C ILE A 366 15.95 -25.54 0.45
N ASP A 367 16.78 -25.86 -0.55
CA ASP A 367 18.14 -26.37 -0.35
C ASP A 367 19.18 -25.24 -0.44
N LEU A 368 19.57 -24.72 0.70
CA LEU A 368 20.55 -23.65 0.83
C LEU A 368 21.99 -24.16 1.04
N LYS A 369 22.17 -25.46 1.34
CA LYS A 369 23.50 -26.05 1.71
C LYS A 369 24.57 -25.88 0.65
N LYS A 370 24.18 -25.95 -0.63
CA LYS A 370 25.15 -25.83 -1.74
C LYS A 370 25.74 -24.45 -1.88
N ARG A 371 25.13 -23.42 -1.28
CA ARG A 371 25.53 -22.01 -1.42
C ARG A 371 25.95 -21.34 -0.12
N GLY A 372 25.78 -22.01 1.04
CA GLY A 372 26.07 -21.44 2.35
C GLY A 372 25.21 -20.19 2.67
N ASP A 373 23.98 -20.17 2.18
CA ASP A 373 23.07 -19.04 2.27
C ASP A 373 22.00 -19.24 3.35
N GLU A 374 21.30 -18.20 3.72
CA GLU A 374 20.27 -18.19 4.75
C GLU A 374 19.01 -17.48 4.25
N ILE A 375 17.85 -17.83 4.81
CA ILE A 375 16.60 -17.14 4.49
C ILE A 375 16.61 -15.74 5.11
N ALA A 376 16.29 -14.74 4.29
CA ALA A 376 16.16 -13.34 4.70
C ALA A 376 14.71 -12.96 5.00
N SER A 377 13.75 -13.35 4.13
CA SER A 377 12.35 -12.95 4.24
C SER A 377 11.42 -14.01 3.63
N VAL A 378 10.17 -14.00 4.09
CA VAL A 378 9.09 -14.84 3.56
C VAL A 378 7.84 -13.98 3.39
N CYS A 379 7.38 -13.85 2.15
CA CYS A 379 6.16 -13.12 1.81
C CYS A 379 5.07 -14.10 1.38
N GLN A 380 3.84 -13.75 1.67
CA GLN A 380 2.64 -14.47 1.27
C GLN A 380 2.00 -13.75 0.08
N VAL A 381 1.64 -14.50 -0.95
CA VAL A 381 0.89 -14.00 -2.11
C VAL A 381 -0.29 -14.94 -2.38
N LEU A 382 -1.33 -14.43 -3.02
CA LEU A 382 -2.44 -15.28 -3.47
C LEU A 382 -1.96 -16.20 -4.60
N SER A 383 -2.46 -17.43 -4.62
CA SER A 383 -2.17 -18.36 -5.71
C SER A 383 -2.88 -17.94 -6.99
N GLU A 384 -2.21 -18.01 -8.13
CA GLU A 384 -2.79 -17.68 -9.44
C GLU A 384 -3.81 -18.72 -9.94
N GLU A 385 -3.97 -19.86 -9.24
CA GLU A 385 -4.86 -20.96 -9.68
C GLU A 385 -6.36 -20.64 -9.55
N GLU A 386 -6.78 -19.71 -8.68
CA GLU A 386 -8.18 -19.33 -8.56
C GLU A 386 -8.67 -18.49 -9.74
N GLU A 387 -7.79 -17.73 -10.41
CA GLU A 387 -8.16 -16.95 -11.60
C GLU A 387 -8.41 -17.87 -12.81
N GLU A 388 -7.71 -19.01 -12.94
CA GLU A 388 -7.91 -19.97 -14.03
C GLU A 388 -9.29 -20.66 -13.98
N VAL A 389 -9.81 -20.95 -12.80
CA VAL A 389 -11.12 -21.62 -12.65
C VAL A 389 -12.27 -20.66 -13.01
N ALA A 390 -12.13 -19.35 -12.72
CA ALA A 390 -13.11 -18.35 -13.10
C ALA A 390 -13.14 -18.15 -14.63
N ASP A 391 -11.99 -18.18 -15.30
CA ASP A 391 -11.89 -18.04 -16.76
C ASP A 391 -12.33 -19.30 -17.51
N GLU A 392 -12.10 -20.54 -16.99
CA GLU A 392 -12.63 -21.76 -17.58
C GLU A 392 -14.17 -21.80 -17.52
N VAL A 393 -14.79 -21.38 -16.43
CA VAL A 393 -16.25 -21.32 -16.30
C VAL A 393 -16.85 -20.27 -17.26
N THR A 394 -16.15 -19.18 -17.53
CA THR A 394 -16.58 -18.16 -18.51
C THR A 394 -16.34 -18.60 -19.95
N SER A 395 -15.29 -19.37 -20.24
CA SER A 395 -14.97 -19.87 -21.58
C SER A 395 -15.86 -21.05 -21.99
N GLU A 396 -16.26 -21.93 -21.06
CA GLU A 396 -17.22 -23.00 -21.33
C GLU A 396 -18.66 -22.49 -21.56
N ALA A 397 -19.03 -21.36 -20.94
CA ALA A 397 -20.31 -20.71 -21.18
C ALA A 397 -20.40 -20.05 -22.57
N THR A 398 -19.26 -19.78 -23.22
CA THR A 398 -19.20 -19.20 -24.59
C THR A 398 -18.97 -20.22 -25.70
N SER A 399 -18.60 -21.48 -25.39
CA SER A 399 -18.29 -22.50 -26.41
C SER A 399 -19.43 -23.48 -26.74
N SER A 400 -20.62 -23.32 -26.11
CA SER A 400 -21.78 -24.18 -26.36
C SER A 400 -22.84 -23.64 -27.32
N THR A 401 -22.47 -22.68 -28.18
CA THR A 401 -23.35 -22.24 -29.29
C THR A 401 -22.60 -22.37 -30.62
N GLU A 402 -22.34 -23.62 -31.04
CA GLU A 402 -22.06 -23.91 -32.45
C GLU A 402 -23.38 -23.77 -33.23
N ALA A 403 -23.51 -22.66 -33.95
CA ALA A 403 -24.56 -22.47 -34.92
C ALA A 403 -24.19 -23.15 -36.23
N THR A 404 -25.04 -24.10 -36.65
CA THR A 404 -25.10 -24.66 -38.00
C THR A 404 -25.22 -23.58 -39.07
N PRO A 405 -24.49 -23.64 -40.21
CA PRO A 405 -24.61 -22.64 -41.26
C PRO A 405 -25.90 -22.79 -42.05
N ILE A 406 -26.78 -21.84 -41.93
CA ILE A 406 -27.93 -21.69 -42.86
C ILE A 406 -27.51 -20.68 -43.94
N GLN A 407 -27.62 -21.15 -45.19
CA GLN A 407 -27.41 -20.38 -46.40
C GLN A 407 -28.36 -19.17 -46.52
N GLY A 408 -27.84 -18.16 -47.17
CA GLY A 408 -28.35 -16.81 -47.28
C GLY A 408 -29.80 -16.62 -47.70
N GLU A 409 -30.27 -15.50 -47.17
CA GLU A 409 -31.18 -14.62 -47.92
C GLU A 409 -31.05 -13.21 -47.35
N ALA A 410 -30.90 -12.25 -48.24
CA ALA A 410 -30.79 -10.84 -47.95
C ALA A 410 -32.12 -10.32 -47.37
N LEU A 411 -32.09 -9.71 -46.22
CA LEU A 411 -33.14 -8.81 -45.75
C LEU A 411 -32.53 -7.45 -45.45
N GLN A 412 -32.83 -6.55 -46.40
CA GLN A 412 -32.74 -5.10 -46.21
C GLN A 412 -33.86 -4.67 -45.23
N ASP A 413 -33.51 -3.60 -44.50
CA ASP A 413 -34.41 -2.62 -43.90
C ASP A 413 -35.28 -3.02 -42.70
N GLN A 414 -35.02 -2.39 -41.58
CA GLN A 414 -35.87 -1.33 -40.99
C GLN A 414 -35.40 -0.95 -39.59
N LEU A 415 -34.70 0.17 -39.52
CA LEU A 415 -34.57 0.94 -38.27
C LEU A 415 -35.91 1.72 -38.09
N PRO A 416 -36.49 1.77 -36.88
CA PRO A 416 -37.69 2.55 -36.62
C PRO A 416 -37.46 4.04 -36.85
N GLN A 417 -38.35 4.66 -37.57
CA GLN A 417 -38.34 6.07 -37.98
C GLN A 417 -38.37 7.08 -36.82
N GLU A 418 -38.61 6.63 -35.60
CA GLU A 418 -38.64 7.50 -34.41
C GLU A 418 -37.26 8.05 -33.98
N PHE A 419 -36.15 7.46 -34.44
CA PHE A 419 -34.79 7.98 -34.15
C PHE A 419 -34.30 9.02 -35.13
N LEU A 420 -34.87 9.11 -36.33
CA LEU A 420 -34.46 10.11 -37.35
C LEU A 420 -35.17 11.46 -37.14
N ASP A 421 -36.37 11.48 -36.56
CA ASP A 421 -37.10 12.74 -36.31
C ASP A 421 -36.60 13.52 -35.09
N ARG A 422 -35.79 12.90 -34.24
CA ARG A 422 -35.18 13.57 -33.07
C ARG A 422 -33.89 14.31 -33.40
N ALA A 423 -33.17 13.87 -34.41
CA ALA A 423 -31.92 14.50 -34.85
C ALA A 423 -32.12 15.70 -35.78
N LEU A 424 -33.31 15.84 -36.40
CA LEU A 424 -33.62 16.92 -37.34
C LEU A 424 -34.34 18.12 -36.72
N ASN A 425 -34.75 18.04 -35.45
CA ASN A 425 -35.47 19.13 -34.76
C ASN A 425 -34.59 19.93 -33.78
N GLU A 426 -33.31 19.58 -33.59
CA GLU A 426 -32.40 20.36 -32.75
C GLU A 426 -31.58 21.41 -33.51
N ASP A 427 -31.59 21.42 -34.86
CA ASP A 427 -30.85 22.40 -35.67
C ASP A 427 -31.65 23.60 -36.18
N ASN A 428 -32.93 23.79 -35.73
CA ASN A 428 -33.76 24.91 -36.19
C ASN A 428 -34.29 25.80 -35.07
N ASN A 429 -33.56 25.97 -33.97
CA ASN A 429 -33.80 27.05 -33.03
C ASN A 429 -32.48 27.51 -32.38
N ASN A 430 -31.68 28.26 -33.15
CA ASN A 430 -30.99 29.46 -32.73
C ASN A 430 -30.24 30.04 -33.92
#